data_7d79e3fcf1cfb19901e72aa6d838ef8a
#
_entry.id   7d79e3fcf1cfb19901e72aa6d838ef8a
#
_cell.length_a   1.000
_cell.length_b   1.000
_cell.length_c   1.000
_cell.angle_alpha   90.00
_cell.angle_beta   90.00
_cell.angle_gamma   90.00
#
_symmetry.space_group_name_H-M   'P 1'
#
loop_
_entity.id
_entity.type
_entity.pdbx_description
1 polymer ?
#
loop_
_entity_poly.entity_id
_entity_poly.type
_entity_poly.pdbx_seq_one_letter_code
_entity_poly.pdbx_strand_id
1 'polypeptide(L)'
;MAKKDIVKSRDYFVVKDNQLITKSRYSLSLQQQKILLYFISRIKPTDEEGSMYEIEIKDFIKVCGYYDENGAYYPLIKKDVKELADTSSWIEIEKGKEILFRWIDRAEINKQKGLIRVSFHSSVAPYLFELRQRYTQYSLYDVLCLHHKYSIRLYEYLASMKYRGEFEISIEELKKRIDAEKYTKFSHFKDRVLEPAIYDIDTFTDIYTEYAYKKTGRSFTHIIFKIREKTDREIATTRILTRSKLNPESRKKLREIQAEIEAQREAIRKDNEEWEKEEAKKSAQNEEIEGVYVDMLDDRPLTNQMTIDDYIPKENIH
;
A
#
# COMPACT_ATOMS: atom_id res chain seq x y z
N MET A 1 -28.27 -4.88 -20.35
CA MET A 1 -27.75 -3.68 -19.66
C MET A 1 -26.75 -4.00 -18.56
N ALA A 2 -26.94 -5.04 -17.73
CA ALA A 2 -26.09 -5.32 -16.57
C ALA A 2 -24.58 -5.55 -16.81
N LYS A 3 -24.15 -6.13 -17.95
CA LYS A 3 -22.74 -6.41 -18.23
C LYS A 3 -21.89 -5.15 -18.51
N LYS A 4 -22.50 -4.11 -19.09
CA LYS A 4 -21.81 -2.88 -19.49
C LYS A 4 -21.52 -1.96 -18.30
N ASP A 5 -22.39 -1.98 -17.27
CA ASP A 5 -22.27 -1.16 -16.08
C ASP A 5 -21.29 -1.75 -15.06
N ILE A 6 -21.18 -3.09 -15.00
CA ILE A 6 -20.19 -3.79 -14.16
C ILE A 6 -18.76 -3.51 -14.66
N VAL A 7 -18.56 -3.44 -15.97
CA VAL A 7 -17.26 -3.08 -16.56
C VAL A 7 -16.91 -1.64 -16.23
N LYS A 8 -17.87 -0.71 -16.31
CA LYS A 8 -17.64 0.70 -15.97
C LYS A 8 -17.26 0.92 -14.50
N SER A 9 -17.89 0.21 -13.55
CA SER A 9 -17.53 0.36 -12.13
C SER A 9 -16.13 -0.20 -11.80
N ARG A 10 -15.56 -1.05 -12.64
CA ARG A 10 -14.19 -1.55 -12.51
C ARG A 10 -13.12 -0.57 -13.00
N ASP A 11 -13.51 0.42 -13.79
CA ASP A 11 -12.62 1.45 -14.33
C ASP A 11 -12.53 2.70 -13.44
N TYR A 12 -13.14 2.70 -12.25
CA TYR A 12 -13.02 3.78 -11.30
C TYR A 12 -11.64 3.80 -10.64
N PHE A 13 -11.17 5.01 -10.40
CA PHE A 13 -9.95 5.26 -9.67
C PHE A 13 -10.25 5.64 -8.22
N VAL A 14 -9.38 5.21 -7.32
CA VAL A 14 -9.32 5.71 -5.96
C VAL A 14 -8.26 6.80 -5.92
N VAL A 15 -8.61 7.97 -5.38
CA VAL A 15 -7.70 9.10 -5.21
C VAL A 15 -7.66 9.48 -3.74
N LYS A 16 -6.47 9.51 -3.15
CA LYS A 16 -6.26 9.83 -1.73
C LYS A 16 -5.02 10.69 -1.55
N ASP A 17 -5.08 11.62 -0.63
CA ASP A 17 -3.90 12.38 -0.21
C ASP A 17 -2.81 11.45 0.34
N ASN A 18 -1.55 11.75 0.03
CA ASN A 18 -0.41 10.95 0.44
C ASN A 18 -0.21 10.94 1.97
N GLN A 19 -0.64 11.97 2.70
CA GLN A 19 -0.59 11.95 4.16
C GLN A 19 -1.57 10.92 4.74
N LEU A 20 -2.79 10.83 4.16
CA LEU A 20 -3.75 9.82 4.57
C LEU A 20 -3.20 8.39 4.36
N ILE A 21 -2.45 8.17 3.28
CA ILE A 21 -1.84 6.87 3.00
C ILE A 21 -0.67 6.60 3.95
N THR A 22 0.24 7.56 4.11
CA THR A 22 1.55 7.34 4.76
C THR A 22 1.55 7.60 6.26
N LYS A 23 0.65 8.43 6.78
CA LYS A 23 0.66 8.89 8.17
C LYS A 23 -0.55 8.45 8.99
N SER A 24 -1.63 7.97 8.36
CA SER A 24 -2.79 7.49 9.11
C SER A 24 -2.59 6.08 9.66
N ARG A 25 -3.10 5.87 10.87
CA ARG A 25 -3.04 4.58 11.57
C ARG A 25 -4.45 4.13 11.87
N TYR A 26 -4.94 3.19 11.08
CA TYR A 26 -6.27 2.60 11.26
C TYR A 26 -6.24 1.10 11.04
N SER A 27 -7.09 0.40 11.80
CA SER A 27 -7.28 -1.03 11.70
C SER A 27 -8.65 -1.31 11.11
N LEU A 28 -8.69 -1.71 9.84
CA LEU A 28 -9.90 -2.09 9.13
C LEU A 28 -9.77 -3.52 8.62
N SER A 29 -10.87 -4.25 8.60
CA SER A 29 -10.93 -5.55 7.94
C SER A 29 -10.75 -5.39 6.43
N LEU A 30 -10.43 -6.49 5.72
CA LEU A 30 -10.34 -6.47 4.26
C LEU A 30 -11.63 -5.96 3.61
N GLN A 31 -12.78 -6.42 4.12
CA GLN A 31 -14.09 -6.04 3.61
C GLN A 31 -14.39 -4.55 3.84
N GLN A 32 -14.11 -4.05 5.03
CA GLN A 32 -14.27 -2.62 5.35
C GLN A 32 -13.40 -1.74 4.46
N GLN A 33 -12.14 -2.13 4.22
CA GLN A 33 -11.27 -1.41 3.30
C GLN A 33 -11.84 -1.40 1.88
N LYS A 34 -12.33 -2.53 1.36
CA LYS A 34 -12.94 -2.60 0.02
C LYS A 34 -14.19 -1.74 -0.09
N ILE A 35 -15.08 -1.76 0.92
CA ILE A 35 -16.28 -0.91 0.97
C ILE A 35 -15.87 0.56 0.95
N LEU A 36 -14.94 0.95 1.81
CA LEU A 36 -14.46 2.32 1.93
C LEU A 36 -13.86 2.82 0.60
N LEU A 37 -12.98 2.04 -0.02
CA LEU A 37 -12.34 2.38 -1.30
C LEU A 37 -13.35 2.44 -2.46
N TYR A 38 -14.39 1.61 -2.41
CA TYR A 38 -15.47 1.66 -3.39
C TYR A 38 -16.26 2.98 -3.28
N PHE A 39 -16.53 3.48 -2.07
CA PHE A 39 -17.14 4.80 -1.88
C PHE A 39 -16.19 5.93 -2.31
N ILE A 40 -14.91 5.89 -1.92
CA ILE A 40 -13.91 6.90 -2.31
C ILE A 40 -13.79 6.99 -3.83
N SER A 41 -13.88 5.88 -4.54
CA SER A 41 -13.82 5.86 -6.02
C SER A 41 -15.01 6.55 -6.70
N ARG A 42 -16.05 6.92 -5.95
CA ARG A 42 -17.20 7.67 -6.47
C ARG A 42 -17.03 9.18 -6.37
N ILE A 43 -16.06 9.64 -5.61
CA ILE A 43 -15.77 11.07 -5.46
C ILE A 43 -15.27 11.61 -6.80
N LYS A 44 -15.90 12.68 -7.27
CA LYS A 44 -15.49 13.42 -8.47
C LYS A 44 -14.72 14.67 -8.08
N PRO A 45 -13.82 15.17 -8.93
CA PRO A 45 -13.06 16.37 -8.64
C PRO A 45 -13.90 17.63 -8.36
N THR A 46 -15.16 17.64 -8.80
CA THR A 46 -16.13 18.74 -8.62
C THR A 46 -17.04 18.57 -7.43
N ASP A 47 -16.94 17.44 -6.72
CA ASP A 47 -17.81 17.19 -5.57
C ASP A 47 -17.33 18.00 -4.37
N GLU A 48 -18.30 18.46 -3.57
CA GLU A 48 -18.07 19.23 -2.35
C GLU A 48 -18.12 18.33 -1.11
N GLU A 49 -17.53 18.81 -0.03
CA GLU A 49 -17.65 18.18 1.29
C GLU A 49 -19.13 18.01 1.67
N GLY A 50 -19.48 16.88 2.28
CA GLY A 50 -20.86 16.56 2.64
C GLY A 50 -21.69 15.90 1.54
N SER A 51 -21.15 15.78 0.32
CA SER A 51 -21.81 15.02 -0.76
C SER A 51 -22.13 13.59 -0.35
N MET A 52 -23.28 13.09 -0.79
CA MET A 52 -23.75 11.72 -0.52
C MET A 52 -23.40 10.78 -1.67
N TYR A 53 -22.70 9.69 -1.37
CA TYR A 53 -22.33 8.67 -2.33
C TYR A 53 -23.18 7.43 -2.18
N GLU A 54 -23.74 6.95 -3.27
CA GLU A 54 -24.64 5.80 -3.31
C GLU A 54 -23.97 4.61 -3.99
N ILE A 55 -24.13 3.43 -3.42
CA ILE A 55 -23.74 2.16 -4.03
C ILE A 55 -24.90 1.16 -3.97
N GLU A 56 -25.00 0.34 -5.02
CA GLU A 56 -25.81 -0.85 -5.00
C GLU A 56 -25.04 -2.01 -4.38
N ILE A 57 -25.60 -2.65 -3.35
CA ILE A 57 -24.95 -3.78 -2.68
C ILE A 57 -24.66 -4.91 -3.66
N LYS A 58 -25.58 -5.20 -4.58
CA LYS A 58 -25.41 -6.24 -5.61
C LYS A 58 -24.23 -5.94 -6.53
N ASP A 59 -24.06 -4.68 -6.92
CA ASP A 59 -22.94 -4.29 -7.80
C ASP A 59 -21.61 -4.37 -7.07
N PHE A 60 -21.56 -3.91 -5.82
CA PHE A 60 -20.36 -4.04 -4.98
C PHE A 60 -19.95 -5.52 -4.83
N ILE A 61 -20.89 -6.40 -4.49
CA ILE A 61 -20.64 -7.84 -4.35
C ILE A 61 -20.07 -8.44 -5.64
N LYS A 62 -20.69 -8.12 -6.78
CA LYS A 62 -20.23 -8.61 -8.11
C LYS A 62 -18.85 -8.09 -8.47
N VAL A 63 -18.56 -6.81 -8.19
CA VAL A 63 -17.26 -6.20 -8.50
C VAL A 63 -16.17 -6.80 -7.64
N CYS A 64 -16.45 -7.13 -6.38
CA CYS A 64 -15.54 -7.87 -5.49
C CYS A 64 -15.35 -9.34 -5.88
N GLY A 65 -16.11 -9.85 -6.85
CA GLY A 65 -16.04 -11.25 -7.29
C GLY A 65 -16.73 -12.23 -6.33
N TYR A 66 -17.59 -11.74 -5.45
CA TYR A 66 -18.41 -12.58 -4.58
C TYR A 66 -19.70 -13.00 -5.31
N TYR A 67 -20.20 -14.16 -4.92
CA TYR A 67 -21.46 -14.70 -5.43
C TYR A 67 -22.49 -14.69 -4.30
N ASP A 68 -23.62 -14.00 -4.51
CA ASP A 68 -24.69 -13.87 -3.51
C ASP A 68 -26.03 -14.29 -4.11
N GLU A 69 -26.39 -15.56 -3.89
CA GLU A 69 -27.67 -16.08 -4.37
C GLU A 69 -28.85 -15.69 -3.44
N ASN A 70 -28.58 -15.49 -2.14
CA ASN A 70 -29.62 -15.43 -1.11
C ASN A 70 -29.63 -14.11 -0.31
N GLY A 71 -28.88 -13.08 -0.72
CA GLY A 71 -28.79 -11.83 0.02
C GLY A 71 -28.02 -11.95 1.35
N ALA A 72 -27.17 -12.99 1.49
CA ALA A 72 -26.40 -13.26 2.71
C ALA A 72 -25.39 -12.14 3.03
N TYR A 73 -24.92 -11.41 2.01
CA TYR A 73 -23.96 -10.32 2.19
C TYR A 73 -24.58 -9.03 2.73
N TYR A 74 -25.88 -8.82 2.60
CA TYR A 74 -26.52 -7.60 3.07
C TYR A 74 -26.30 -7.31 4.57
N PRO A 75 -26.52 -8.26 5.49
CA PRO A 75 -26.29 -8.04 6.92
C PRO A 75 -24.80 -7.77 7.22
N LEU A 76 -23.88 -8.42 6.49
CA LEU A 76 -22.45 -8.26 6.66
C LEU A 76 -22.00 -6.86 6.23
N ILE A 77 -22.42 -6.41 5.04
CA ILE A 77 -22.10 -5.07 4.54
C ILE A 77 -22.70 -4.00 5.44
N LYS A 78 -23.94 -4.19 5.92
CA LYS A 78 -24.57 -3.29 6.89
C LYS A 78 -23.75 -3.16 8.17
N LYS A 79 -23.27 -4.29 8.71
CA LYS A 79 -22.39 -4.34 9.88
C LYS A 79 -21.08 -3.60 9.61
N ASP A 80 -20.41 -3.89 8.48
CA ASP A 80 -19.15 -3.26 8.11
C ASP A 80 -19.27 -1.74 7.95
N VAL A 81 -20.34 -1.26 7.32
CA VAL A 81 -20.62 0.19 7.19
C VAL A 81 -20.86 0.83 8.55
N LYS A 82 -21.58 0.16 9.47
CA LYS A 82 -21.75 0.65 10.84
C LYS A 82 -20.41 0.74 11.57
N GLU A 83 -19.60 -0.31 11.50
CA GLU A 83 -18.27 -0.33 12.13
C GLU A 83 -17.35 0.75 11.55
N LEU A 84 -17.40 1.02 10.23
CA LEU A 84 -16.67 2.12 9.59
C LEU A 84 -17.12 3.49 10.13
N ALA A 85 -18.42 3.70 10.36
CA ALA A 85 -18.94 4.93 10.91
C ALA A 85 -18.56 5.11 12.40
N ASP A 86 -18.49 4.01 13.15
CA ASP A 86 -18.10 4.02 14.56
C ASP A 86 -16.57 4.14 14.75
N THR A 87 -15.77 3.83 13.72
CA THR A 87 -14.31 3.81 13.81
C THR A 87 -13.72 5.21 13.64
N SER A 88 -12.89 5.61 14.61
CA SER A 88 -12.03 6.78 14.50
C SER A 88 -10.57 6.35 14.49
N SER A 89 -9.71 7.19 13.91
CA SER A 89 -8.30 6.90 13.71
C SER A 89 -7.45 8.16 13.81
N TRP A 90 -6.18 7.99 14.10
CA TRP A 90 -5.23 9.10 14.18
C TRP A 90 -4.46 9.27 12.87
N ILE A 91 -4.21 10.51 12.50
CA ILE A 91 -3.28 10.89 11.43
C ILE A 91 -2.26 11.86 11.99
N GLU A 92 -0.98 11.53 11.83
CA GLU A 92 0.12 12.41 12.22
C GLU A 92 0.31 13.50 11.14
N ILE A 93 -0.02 14.74 11.48
CA ILE A 93 0.12 15.88 10.56
C ILE A 93 1.52 16.49 10.62
N GLU A 94 2.11 16.53 11.81
CA GLU A 94 3.46 16.99 12.10
C GLU A 94 4.07 16.08 13.17
N LYS A 95 5.38 16.10 13.34
CA LYS A 95 6.05 15.27 14.34
C LYS A 95 5.47 15.54 15.75
N GLY A 96 4.81 14.54 16.31
CA GLY A 96 4.20 14.61 17.63
C GLY A 96 2.84 15.34 17.69
N LYS A 97 2.25 15.68 16.53
CA LYS A 97 0.92 16.28 16.45
C LYS A 97 0.00 15.42 15.61
N GLU A 98 -1.01 14.88 16.24
CA GLU A 98 -1.97 13.98 15.62
C GLU A 98 -3.38 14.58 15.64
N ILE A 99 -4.15 14.31 14.59
CA ILE A 99 -5.58 14.67 14.49
C ILE A 99 -6.39 13.38 14.51
N LEU A 100 -7.45 13.36 15.31
CA LEU A 100 -8.46 12.30 15.27
C LEU A 100 -9.39 12.54 14.10
N PHE A 101 -9.58 11.53 13.25
CA PHE A 101 -10.53 11.58 12.15
C PHE A 101 -11.48 10.39 12.15
N ARG A 102 -12.62 10.57 11.49
CA ARG A 102 -13.60 9.52 11.20
C ARG A 102 -13.78 9.40 9.68
N TRP A 103 -14.18 8.21 9.23
CA TRP A 103 -14.41 7.98 7.81
C TRP A 103 -15.79 8.47 7.37
N ILE A 104 -16.84 8.09 8.08
CA ILE A 104 -18.24 8.29 7.70
C ILE A 104 -18.91 9.20 8.72
N ASP A 105 -19.58 10.22 8.22
CA ASP A 105 -20.46 11.10 9.01
C ASP A 105 -21.87 10.52 9.09
N ARG A 106 -22.47 10.20 7.94
CA ARG A 106 -23.82 9.69 7.81
C ARG A 106 -23.86 8.47 6.90
N ALA A 107 -24.64 7.47 7.30
CA ALA A 107 -24.94 6.30 6.49
C ALA A 107 -26.45 6.04 6.45
N GLU A 108 -26.99 5.84 5.25
CA GLU A 108 -28.39 5.48 5.01
C GLU A 108 -28.43 4.14 4.29
N ILE A 109 -29.37 3.27 4.68
CA ILE A 109 -29.55 1.96 4.06
C ILE A 109 -31.01 1.81 3.65
N ASN A 110 -31.22 1.57 2.36
CA ASN A 110 -32.53 1.20 1.82
C ASN A 110 -32.55 -0.30 1.51
N LYS A 111 -33.12 -1.10 2.41
CA LYS A 111 -33.18 -2.56 2.27
C LYS A 111 -33.97 -2.99 1.04
N GLN A 112 -35.08 -2.31 0.74
CA GLN A 112 -35.96 -2.69 -0.38
C GLN A 112 -35.28 -2.48 -1.73
N LYS A 113 -34.49 -1.40 -1.85
CA LYS A 113 -33.73 -1.08 -3.07
C LYS A 113 -32.34 -1.71 -3.10
N GLY A 114 -31.85 -2.25 -1.99
CA GLY A 114 -30.49 -2.77 -1.88
C GLY A 114 -29.41 -1.68 -2.01
N LEU A 115 -29.71 -0.45 -1.55
CA LEU A 115 -28.85 0.72 -1.67
C LEU A 115 -28.26 1.12 -0.34
N ILE A 116 -27.00 1.55 -0.38
CA ILE A 116 -26.32 2.21 0.73
C ILE A 116 -25.83 3.57 0.26
N ARG A 117 -26.07 4.59 1.08
CA ARG A 117 -25.58 5.96 0.87
C ARG A 117 -24.72 6.36 2.05
N VAL A 118 -23.60 7.00 1.79
CA VAL A 118 -22.72 7.55 2.83
C VAL A 118 -22.28 8.97 2.48
N SER A 119 -22.05 9.79 3.51
CA SER A 119 -21.23 10.99 3.41
C SER A 119 -19.95 10.81 4.21
N PHE A 120 -18.84 11.39 3.73
CA PHE A 120 -17.58 11.38 4.45
C PHE A 120 -17.58 12.44 5.55
N HIS A 121 -16.94 12.13 6.67
CA HIS A 121 -16.83 13.06 7.78
C HIS A 121 -15.89 14.23 7.44
N SER A 122 -16.21 15.44 7.93
CA SER A 122 -15.42 16.67 7.70
C SER A 122 -13.94 16.54 8.05
N SER A 123 -13.61 15.75 9.07
CA SER A 123 -12.21 15.52 9.47
C SER A 123 -11.37 14.73 8.47
N VAL A 124 -11.97 13.91 7.59
CA VAL A 124 -11.27 13.19 6.54
C VAL A 124 -11.38 13.89 5.18
N ALA A 125 -12.33 14.80 5.04
CA ALA A 125 -12.61 15.52 3.79
C ALA A 125 -11.37 16.18 3.16
N PRO A 126 -10.47 16.85 3.88
CA PRO A 126 -9.27 17.46 3.30
C PRO A 126 -8.32 16.48 2.61
N TYR A 127 -8.45 15.18 2.91
CA TYR A 127 -7.61 14.12 2.34
C TYR A 127 -8.28 13.36 1.19
N LEU A 128 -9.52 13.73 0.83
CA LEU A 128 -10.32 13.06 -0.20
C LEU A 128 -10.85 14.02 -1.27
N PHE A 129 -11.09 15.29 -0.93
CA PHE A 129 -11.69 16.29 -1.81
C PHE A 129 -10.67 17.34 -2.23
N GLU A 130 -10.88 17.96 -3.39
CA GLU A 130 -10.09 19.06 -3.93
C GLU A 130 -8.57 18.79 -3.99
N LEU A 131 -8.19 17.53 -4.19
CA LEU A 131 -6.80 17.11 -4.20
C LEU A 131 -6.11 17.66 -5.46
N ARG A 132 -5.19 18.61 -5.29
CA ARG A 132 -4.42 19.23 -6.39
C ARG A 132 -2.99 18.75 -6.47
N GLN A 133 -2.38 18.36 -5.34
CA GLN A 133 -0.98 17.94 -5.23
C GLN A 133 -0.82 16.85 -4.16
N ARG A 134 0.25 16.07 -4.27
CA ARG A 134 0.64 15.05 -3.28
C ARG A 134 -0.45 14.01 -3.00
N TYR A 135 -1.14 13.60 -4.04
CA TYR A 135 -2.10 12.50 -3.97
C TYR A 135 -1.59 11.27 -4.73
N THR A 136 -2.14 10.13 -4.40
CA THR A 136 -1.95 8.88 -5.11
C THR A 136 -3.27 8.45 -5.74
N GLN A 137 -3.20 8.12 -7.03
CA GLN A 137 -4.30 7.57 -7.80
C GLN A 137 -3.97 6.15 -8.22
N TYR A 138 -4.92 5.24 -8.04
CA TYR A 138 -4.78 3.84 -8.44
C TYR A 138 -6.14 3.24 -8.81
N SER A 139 -6.11 2.13 -9.55
CA SER A 139 -7.34 1.45 -10.00
C SER A 139 -8.08 0.82 -8.82
N LEU A 140 -9.38 1.12 -8.69
CA LEU A 140 -10.26 0.41 -7.75
C LEU A 140 -10.25 -1.10 -8.02
N TYR A 141 -10.19 -1.50 -9.29
CA TYR A 141 -10.15 -2.90 -9.67
C TYR A 141 -8.99 -3.66 -9.02
N ASP A 142 -7.81 -3.06 -8.97
CA ASP A 142 -6.61 -3.69 -8.42
C ASP A 142 -6.79 -3.99 -6.93
N VAL A 143 -7.26 -3.02 -6.15
CA VAL A 143 -7.46 -3.21 -4.71
C VAL A 143 -8.62 -4.16 -4.38
N LEU A 144 -9.66 -4.21 -5.21
CA LEU A 144 -10.77 -5.16 -5.01
C LEU A 144 -10.36 -6.61 -5.26
N CYS A 145 -9.30 -6.84 -6.03
CA CYS A 145 -8.75 -8.17 -6.30
C CYS A 145 -7.83 -8.69 -5.19
N LEU A 146 -7.35 -7.84 -4.29
CA LEU A 146 -6.48 -8.23 -3.17
C LEU A 146 -7.23 -9.07 -2.13
N HIS A 147 -6.53 -10.02 -1.51
CA HIS A 147 -7.13 -11.04 -0.64
C HIS A 147 -6.79 -10.85 0.85
N HIS A 148 -5.78 -10.05 1.17
CA HIS A 148 -5.34 -9.83 2.54
C HIS A 148 -5.50 -8.36 2.93
N LYS A 149 -5.88 -8.09 4.18
CA LYS A 149 -6.05 -6.70 4.68
C LYS A 149 -4.75 -5.89 4.59
N TYR A 150 -3.62 -6.56 4.74
CA TYR A 150 -2.31 -5.93 4.66
C TYR A 150 -1.89 -5.59 3.23
N SER A 151 -2.38 -6.37 2.25
CA SER A 151 -2.07 -6.16 0.84
C SER A 151 -2.60 -4.81 0.35
N ILE A 152 -3.80 -4.40 0.76
CA ILE A 152 -4.37 -3.10 0.39
C ILE A 152 -3.50 -1.97 0.97
N ARG A 153 -3.20 -2.01 2.27
CA ARG A 153 -2.38 -0.98 2.93
C ARG A 153 -0.97 -0.89 2.36
N LEU A 154 -0.35 -2.05 2.13
CA LEU A 154 0.98 -2.10 1.54
C LEU A 154 0.97 -1.60 0.10
N TYR A 155 -0.01 -2.00 -0.72
CA TYR A 155 -0.16 -1.52 -2.08
C TYR A 155 -0.32 0.00 -2.15
N GLU A 156 -1.21 0.59 -1.36
CA GLU A 156 -1.39 2.04 -1.28
C GLU A 156 -0.07 2.75 -0.93
N TYR A 157 0.65 2.19 0.05
CA TYR A 157 1.94 2.75 0.44
C TYR A 157 2.99 2.66 -0.67
N LEU A 158 3.16 1.48 -1.29
CA LEU A 158 4.08 1.28 -2.41
C LEU A 158 3.71 2.16 -3.61
N ALA A 159 2.42 2.25 -3.96
CA ALA A 159 1.93 3.12 -5.03
C ALA A 159 2.25 4.60 -4.75
N SER A 160 2.14 5.06 -3.50
CA SER A 160 2.50 6.42 -3.12
C SER A 160 3.99 6.71 -3.20
N MET A 161 4.83 5.66 -3.14
CA MET A 161 6.31 5.75 -3.21
C MET A 161 6.86 5.40 -4.60
N LYS A 162 6.02 5.01 -5.55
CA LYS A 162 6.39 4.55 -6.90
C LYS A 162 7.34 5.52 -7.64
N TYR A 163 7.14 6.83 -7.44
CA TYR A 163 7.98 7.86 -8.06
C TYR A 163 9.47 7.81 -7.67
N ARG A 164 9.80 7.12 -6.55
CA ARG A 164 11.18 6.94 -6.09
C ARG A 164 11.90 5.77 -6.78
N GLY A 165 11.13 4.83 -7.33
CA GLY A 165 11.68 3.59 -7.88
C GLY A 165 12.24 2.65 -6.80
N GLU A 166 13.11 3.16 -5.94
CA GLU A 166 13.71 2.45 -4.80
C GLU A 166 13.65 3.29 -3.52
N PHE A 167 13.39 2.64 -2.39
CA PHE A 167 13.44 3.28 -1.08
C PHE A 167 13.62 2.28 0.06
N GLU A 168 14.18 2.76 1.16
CA GLU A 168 14.38 2.00 2.40
C GLU A 168 13.37 2.44 3.47
N ILE A 169 12.87 1.48 4.24
CA ILE A 169 11.98 1.73 5.38
C ILE A 169 12.32 0.79 6.52
N SER A 170 12.29 1.27 7.77
CA SER A 170 12.45 0.38 8.92
C SER A 170 11.26 -0.57 9.04
N ILE A 171 11.52 -1.81 9.49
CA ILE A 171 10.48 -2.83 9.67
C ILE A 171 9.42 -2.36 10.67
N GLU A 172 9.82 -1.66 11.71
CA GLU A 172 8.89 -1.13 12.72
C GLU A 172 7.97 -0.07 12.13
N GLU A 173 8.53 0.86 11.34
CA GLU A 173 7.73 1.89 10.68
C GLU A 173 6.76 1.28 9.66
N LEU A 174 7.20 0.29 8.87
CA LEU A 174 6.33 -0.42 7.96
C LEU A 174 5.18 -1.11 8.68
N LYS A 175 5.47 -1.83 9.78
CA LYS A 175 4.44 -2.48 10.60
C LYS A 175 3.39 -1.48 11.10
N LYS A 176 3.83 -0.29 11.56
CA LYS A 176 2.92 0.78 11.99
C LYS A 176 2.01 1.25 10.86
N ARG A 177 2.56 1.47 9.66
CA ARG A 177 1.81 1.98 8.50
C ARG A 177 0.74 1.02 8.01
N ILE A 178 1.00 -0.29 8.08
CA ILE A 178 0.07 -1.31 7.58
C ILE A 178 -0.77 -2.00 8.67
N ASP A 179 -0.74 -1.52 9.91
CA ASP A 179 -1.45 -2.12 11.06
C ASP A 179 -0.98 -3.55 11.37
N ALA A 180 0.35 -3.76 11.37
CA ALA A 180 0.95 -5.08 11.60
C ALA A 180 1.81 -5.16 12.87
N GLU A 181 1.70 -4.20 13.80
CA GLU A 181 2.53 -4.09 15.02
C GLU A 181 2.40 -5.30 15.94
N LYS A 182 1.26 -5.99 15.91
CA LYS A 182 1.06 -7.24 16.67
C LYS A 182 2.05 -8.36 16.33
N TYR A 183 2.71 -8.29 15.17
CA TYR A 183 3.73 -9.26 14.78
C TYR A 183 5.10 -8.83 15.32
N THR A 184 5.38 -9.14 16.58
CA THR A 184 6.65 -8.78 17.25
C THR A 184 7.85 -9.49 16.63
N LYS A 185 7.73 -10.80 16.31
CA LYS A 185 8.80 -11.57 15.66
C LYS A 185 8.86 -11.28 14.17
N PHE A 186 10.06 -11.00 13.64
CA PHE A 186 10.28 -10.74 12.22
C PHE A 186 9.83 -11.89 11.32
N SER A 187 10.15 -13.14 11.68
CA SER A 187 9.71 -14.31 10.91
C SER A 187 8.18 -14.37 10.75
N HIS A 188 7.43 -14.12 11.82
CA HIS A 188 5.97 -14.10 11.75
C HIS A 188 5.45 -12.93 10.91
N PHE A 189 6.09 -11.76 10.98
CA PHE A 189 5.75 -10.62 10.11
C PHE A 189 6.03 -10.95 8.65
N LYS A 190 7.21 -11.49 8.36
CA LYS A 190 7.59 -11.92 7.01
C LYS A 190 6.59 -12.90 6.43
N ASP A 191 6.39 -14.04 7.09
CA ASP A 191 5.63 -15.17 6.53
C ASP A 191 4.11 -14.94 6.49
N ARG A 192 3.56 -14.14 7.43
CA ARG A 192 2.10 -13.97 7.57
C ARG A 192 1.58 -12.63 7.05
N VAL A 193 2.46 -11.67 6.81
CA VAL A 193 2.09 -10.31 6.39
C VAL A 193 2.78 -9.92 5.11
N LEU A 194 4.12 -9.84 5.11
CA LEU A 194 4.87 -9.23 4.03
C LEU A 194 4.81 -10.07 2.75
N GLU A 195 5.23 -11.34 2.81
CA GLU A 195 5.26 -12.21 1.63
C GLU A 195 3.88 -12.43 1.02
N PRO A 196 2.82 -12.75 1.80
CA PRO A 196 1.48 -12.84 1.23
C PRO A 196 0.98 -11.54 0.62
N ALA A 197 1.33 -10.38 1.22
CA ALA A 197 0.92 -9.09 0.69
C ALA A 197 1.65 -8.74 -0.62
N ILE A 198 2.95 -8.97 -0.70
CA ILE A 198 3.72 -8.78 -1.93
C ILE A 198 3.21 -9.71 -3.03
N TYR A 199 2.96 -11.00 -2.69
CA TYR A 199 2.37 -11.94 -3.64
C TYR A 199 1.04 -11.43 -4.22
N ASP A 200 0.15 -10.95 -3.37
CA ASP A 200 -1.13 -10.38 -3.78
C ASP A 200 -0.92 -9.19 -4.73
N ILE A 201 -0.04 -8.26 -4.33
CA ILE A 201 0.25 -7.03 -5.10
C ILE A 201 0.80 -7.38 -6.47
N ASP A 202 1.84 -8.21 -6.52
CA ASP A 202 2.47 -8.59 -7.79
C ASP A 202 1.56 -9.41 -8.69
N THR A 203 0.61 -10.15 -8.10
CA THR A 203 -0.32 -10.95 -8.89
C THR A 203 -1.48 -10.13 -9.44
N PHE A 204 -2.00 -9.15 -8.68
CA PHE A 204 -3.31 -8.56 -8.97
C PHE A 204 -3.29 -7.06 -9.27
N THR A 205 -2.15 -6.36 -9.10
CA THR A 205 -2.09 -4.91 -9.31
C THR A 205 -1.23 -4.50 -10.50
N ASP A 206 -1.10 -3.20 -10.71
CA ASP A 206 -0.34 -2.56 -11.79
C ASP A 206 1.16 -2.42 -11.51
N ILE A 207 1.62 -2.74 -10.30
CA ILE A 207 3.02 -2.64 -9.91
C ILE A 207 3.66 -4.01 -9.72
N TYR A 208 4.97 -4.06 -9.90
CA TYR A 208 5.84 -5.17 -9.55
C TYR A 208 6.84 -4.71 -8.49
N THR A 209 7.07 -5.56 -7.48
CA THR A 209 7.83 -5.19 -6.30
C THR A 209 8.92 -6.22 -6.00
N GLU A 210 10.17 -5.80 -6.05
CA GLU A 210 11.30 -6.52 -5.48
C GLU A 210 11.61 -5.96 -4.10
N TYR A 211 12.15 -6.79 -3.22
CA TYR A 211 12.56 -6.34 -1.90
C TYR A 211 13.75 -7.11 -1.36
N ALA A 212 14.56 -6.42 -0.56
CA ALA A 212 15.69 -6.99 0.16
C ALA A 212 15.63 -6.58 1.64
N TYR A 213 16.27 -7.36 2.49
CA TYR A 213 16.35 -7.08 3.93
C TYR A 213 17.73 -6.55 4.30
N LYS A 214 17.76 -5.50 5.14
CA LYS A 214 18.96 -4.98 5.72
C LYS A 214 19.05 -5.35 7.19
N LYS A 215 20.24 -5.76 7.64
CA LYS A 215 20.54 -6.13 9.03
C LYS A 215 21.34 -5.03 9.71
N THR A 216 21.13 -4.89 11.01
CA THR A 216 22.03 -4.20 11.92
C THR A 216 22.43 -5.19 13.01
N GLY A 217 23.69 -5.62 12.99
CA GLY A 217 24.15 -6.76 13.78
C GLY A 217 23.43 -8.05 13.39
N ARG A 218 22.79 -8.72 14.35
CA ARG A 218 22.07 -9.99 14.12
C ARG A 218 20.59 -9.83 13.75
N SER A 219 20.06 -8.60 13.76
CA SER A 219 18.63 -8.34 13.59
C SER A 219 18.32 -7.70 12.24
N PHE A 220 17.26 -8.15 11.58
CA PHE A 220 16.69 -7.44 10.43
C PHE A 220 16.03 -6.15 10.91
N THR A 221 16.44 -5.01 10.37
CA THR A 221 15.99 -3.69 10.81
C THR A 221 15.23 -2.92 9.73
N HIS A 222 15.60 -3.10 8.46
CA HIS A 222 15.01 -2.37 7.34
C HIS A 222 14.66 -3.31 6.18
N ILE A 223 13.79 -2.80 5.32
CA ILE A 223 13.45 -3.40 4.04
C ILE A 223 13.72 -2.35 2.97
N ILE A 224 14.39 -2.75 1.91
CA ILE A 224 14.61 -1.97 0.70
C ILE A 224 13.61 -2.48 -0.33
N PHE A 225 12.75 -1.60 -0.84
CA PHE A 225 11.80 -1.91 -1.90
C PHE A 225 12.27 -1.31 -3.21
N LYS A 226 12.21 -2.09 -4.29
CA LYS A 226 12.31 -1.62 -5.67
C LYS A 226 10.95 -1.80 -6.33
N ILE A 227 10.40 -0.72 -6.86
CA ILE A 227 9.05 -0.69 -7.42
C ILE A 227 9.14 -0.26 -8.87
N ARG A 228 8.47 -0.99 -9.75
CA ARG A 228 8.25 -0.58 -11.13
C ARG A 228 6.79 -0.76 -11.54
N GLU A 229 6.36 -0.02 -12.52
CA GLU A 229 5.12 -0.30 -13.21
C GLU A 229 5.24 -1.56 -14.04
N LYS A 230 4.17 -2.30 -14.13
CA LYS A 230 4.08 -3.43 -15.04
C LYS A 230 3.90 -2.95 -16.47
N THR A 231 4.48 -3.68 -17.41
CA THR A 231 4.26 -3.48 -18.82
C THR A 231 2.80 -3.80 -19.21
N ASP A 232 2.33 -3.29 -20.34
CA ASP A 232 0.98 -3.57 -20.84
C ASP A 232 0.70 -5.08 -20.97
N ARG A 233 1.71 -5.87 -21.34
CA ARG A 233 1.61 -7.33 -21.40
C ARG A 233 1.40 -7.96 -20.03
N GLU A 234 2.15 -7.53 -19.03
CA GLU A 234 2.01 -7.98 -17.63
C GLU A 234 0.64 -7.57 -17.07
N ILE A 235 0.20 -6.34 -17.34
CA ILE A 235 -1.15 -5.86 -16.98
C ILE A 235 -2.23 -6.69 -17.63
N ALA A 236 -2.11 -6.99 -18.93
CA ALA A 236 -3.06 -7.84 -19.63
C ALA A 236 -3.14 -9.23 -19.00
N THR A 237 -1.99 -9.82 -18.62
CA THR A 237 -1.92 -11.09 -17.90
C THR A 237 -2.61 -10.99 -16.53
N THR A 238 -2.29 -9.95 -15.74
CA THR A 238 -2.96 -9.66 -14.48
C THR A 238 -4.49 -9.57 -14.63
N ARG A 239 -4.97 -8.88 -15.67
CA ARG A 239 -6.42 -8.75 -15.97
C ARG A 239 -7.07 -10.08 -16.37
N ILE A 240 -6.36 -10.96 -17.07
CA ILE A 240 -6.84 -12.33 -17.35
C ILE A 240 -6.98 -13.13 -16.07
N LEU A 241 -5.96 -13.08 -15.20
CA LEU A 241 -5.96 -13.77 -13.90
C LEU A 241 -7.14 -13.35 -13.03
N THR A 242 -7.40 -12.06 -12.95
CA THR A 242 -8.51 -11.51 -12.15
C THR A 242 -9.89 -11.82 -12.73
N ARG A 243 -10.02 -11.90 -14.06
CA ARG A 243 -11.28 -12.29 -14.75
C ARG A 243 -11.56 -13.79 -14.67
N SER A 244 -10.54 -14.61 -14.50
CA SER A 244 -10.63 -16.07 -14.64
C SER A 244 -11.22 -16.79 -13.43
N LYS A 245 -11.56 -16.09 -12.36
CA LYS A 245 -12.27 -16.71 -11.21
C LYS A 245 -13.59 -17.38 -11.56
N LEU A 246 -14.05 -17.25 -12.83
CA LEU A 246 -15.37 -17.66 -13.28
C LEU A 246 -15.39 -18.82 -14.32
N ASN A 247 -14.24 -19.30 -14.84
CA ASN A 247 -14.23 -20.32 -15.92
C ASN A 247 -13.15 -21.41 -15.65
N PRO A 248 -13.47 -22.73 -15.78
CA PRO A 248 -12.52 -23.84 -15.55
C PRO A 248 -11.27 -23.82 -16.44
N GLU A 249 -11.39 -23.40 -17.68
CA GLU A 249 -10.30 -23.30 -18.65
C GLU A 249 -9.30 -22.21 -18.24
N SER A 250 -9.81 -21.12 -17.71
CA SER A 250 -9.04 -20.03 -17.15
C SER A 250 -8.32 -20.43 -15.84
N ARG A 251 -8.86 -21.41 -15.05
CA ARG A 251 -8.19 -21.93 -13.86
C ARG A 251 -6.93 -22.73 -14.19
N LYS A 252 -6.90 -23.43 -15.33
CA LYS A 252 -5.71 -24.15 -15.78
C LYS A 252 -4.60 -23.17 -16.15
N LYS A 253 -4.95 -22.15 -16.94
CA LYS A 253 -4.04 -21.09 -17.35
C LYS A 253 -3.53 -20.27 -16.17
N LEU A 254 -4.38 -20.08 -15.14
CA LEU A 254 -4.02 -19.46 -13.86
C LEU A 254 -2.91 -20.21 -13.14
N ARG A 255 -3.02 -21.54 -13.05
CA ARG A 255 -2.01 -22.39 -12.38
C ARG A 255 -0.67 -22.34 -13.10
N GLU A 256 -0.67 -22.32 -14.43
CA GLU A 256 0.54 -22.22 -15.23
C GLU A 256 1.25 -20.88 -14.99
N ILE A 257 0.51 -19.76 -14.98
CA ILE A 257 1.06 -18.43 -14.72
C ILE A 257 1.47 -18.28 -13.25
N GLN A 258 0.73 -18.84 -12.30
CA GLN A 258 1.13 -18.87 -10.90
C GLN A 258 2.46 -19.63 -10.68
N ALA A 259 2.64 -20.74 -11.39
CA ALA A 259 3.88 -21.50 -11.35
C ALA A 259 5.06 -20.70 -11.95
N GLU A 260 4.84 -19.95 -13.03
CA GLU A 260 5.86 -19.07 -13.61
C GLU A 260 6.24 -17.91 -12.66
N ILE A 261 5.23 -17.28 -12.03
CA ILE A 261 5.47 -16.21 -11.04
C ILE A 261 6.21 -16.76 -9.82
N GLU A 262 5.88 -17.95 -9.37
CA GLU A 262 6.51 -18.60 -8.23
C GLU A 262 7.96 -18.99 -8.53
N ALA A 263 8.23 -19.47 -9.74
CA ALA A 263 9.60 -19.76 -10.22
C ALA A 263 10.45 -18.48 -10.34
N GLN A 264 9.89 -17.40 -10.85
CA GLN A 264 10.57 -16.10 -10.91
C GLN A 264 10.89 -15.55 -9.53
N ARG A 265 9.94 -15.68 -8.57
CA ARG A 265 10.15 -15.28 -7.17
C ARG A 265 11.23 -16.09 -6.48
N GLU A 266 11.28 -17.38 -6.76
CA GLU A 266 12.33 -18.23 -6.22
C GLU A 266 13.71 -17.85 -6.77
N ALA A 267 13.80 -17.47 -8.05
CA ALA A 267 15.01 -16.95 -8.64
C ALA A 267 15.43 -15.62 -7.95
N ILE A 268 14.50 -14.66 -7.81
CA ILE A 268 14.76 -13.38 -7.12
C ILE A 268 15.15 -13.60 -5.65
N ARG A 269 14.54 -14.57 -4.97
CA ARG A 269 14.91 -14.90 -3.60
C ARG A 269 16.34 -15.43 -3.52
N LYS A 270 16.77 -16.25 -4.48
CA LYS A 270 18.15 -16.75 -4.56
C LYS A 270 19.12 -15.61 -4.85
N ASP A 271 18.80 -14.72 -5.79
CA ASP A 271 19.61 -13.54 -6.09
C ASP A 271 19.72 -12.60 -4.87
N ASN A 272 18.64 -12.40 -4.12
CA ASN A 272 18.65 -11.62 -2.87
C ASN A 272 19.49 -12.29 -1.77
N GLU A 273 19.43 -13.63 -1.64
CA GLU A 273 20.28 -14.39 -0.70
C GLU A 273 21.75 -14.32 -1.09
N GLU A 274 22.07 -14.31 -2.39
CA GLU A 274 23.44 -14.12 -2.91
C GLU A 274 23.91 -12.71 -2.67
N TRP A 275 23.08 -11.71 -2.96
CA TRP A 275 23.37 -10.30 -2.69
C TRP A 275 23.61 -10.04 -1.19
N GLU A 276 22.76 -10.61 -0.30
CA GLU A 276 22.98 -10.52 1.15
C GLU A 276 24.33 -11.12 1.58
N LYS A 277 24.76 -12.21 0.95
CA LYS A 277 26.06 -12.84 1.22
C LYS A 277 27.21 -11.99 0.71
N GLU A 278 27.06 -11.34 -0.44
CA GLU A 278 28.08 -10.43 -0.98
C GLU A 278 28.20 -9.13 -0.17
N GLU A 279 27.06 -8.55 0.24
CA GLU A 279 27.04 -7.37 1.12
C GLU A 279 27.64 -7.68 2.50
N ALA A 280 27.36 -8.84 3.06
CA ALA A 280 27.96 -9.27 4.30
C ALA A 280 29.49 -9.46 4.17
N LYS A 281 29.96 -9.96 3.03
CA LYS A 281 31.42 -10.06 2.73
C LYS A 281 32.06 -8.69 2.57
N LYS A 282 31.40 -7.75 1.86
CA LYS A 282 31.90 -6.37 1.69
C LYS A 282 31.94 -5.61 3.01
N SER A 283 30.91 -5.80 3.86
CA SER A 283 30.88 -5.18 5.20
C SER A 283 31.98 -5.74 6.10
N ALA A 284 32.23 -7.04 6.07
CA ALA A 284 33.33 -7.66 6.81
C ALA A 284 34.72 -7.19 6.30
N GLN A 285 34.89 -7.03 4.99
CA GLN A 285 36.11 -6.46 4.43
C GLN A 285 36.31 -4.98 4.78
N ASN A 286 35.23 -4.18 4.81
CA ASN A 286 35.32 -2.78 5.21
C ASN A 286 35.62 -2.63 6.72
N GLU A 287 35.09 -3.51 7.58
CA GLU A 287 35.46 -3.54 8.99
C GLU A 287 36.95 -3.93 9.20
N GLU A 288 37.48 -4.85 8.38
CA GLU A 288 38.92 -5.14 8.38
C GLU A 288 39.77 -3.96 7.90
N ILE A 289 39.31 -3.21 6.87
CA ILE A 289 40.02 -2.03 6.33
C ILE A 289 39.91 -0.86 7.32
N GLU A 290 38.78 -0.60 7.95
CA GLU A 290 38.67 0.41 9.01
C GLU A 290 39.51 0.07 10.24
N GLY A 291 39.58 -1.22 10.63
CA GLY A 291 40.46 -1.69 11.68
C GLY A 291 41.95 -1.43 11.40
N VAL A 292 42.35 -1.57 10.15
CA VAL A 292 43.73 -1.27 9.70
C VAL A 292 44.01 0.23 9.61
N TYR A 293 43.00 1.05 9.26
CA TYR A 293 43.14 2.51 9.21
C TYR A 293 43.17 3.17 10.60
N VAL A 294 42.51 2.61 11.60
CA VAL A 294 42.55 3.12 12.97
C VAL A 294 43.92 2.91 13.62
N ASP A 295 44.61 1.80 13.30
CA ASP A 295 45.97 1.55 13.78
C ASP A 295 47.06 2.42 13.05
N MET A 296 46.73 3.05 11.91
CA MET A 296 47.68 3.93 11.19
C MET A 296 47.50 5.42 11.48
N LEU A 297 46.51 5.85 12.24
CA LEU A 297 46.21 7.27 12.46
C LEU A 297 46.56 7.82 13.85
N ASP A 298 47.29 7.06 14.67
CA ASP A 298 47.77 7.53 15.95
C ASP A 298 49.19 8.09 15.82
N ASP A 299 49.37 9.25 15.22
CA ASP A 299 50.45 10.21 15.41
C ASP A 299 50.42 11.37 14.42
N ARG A 300 49.37 12.20 14.37
CA ARG A 300 49.51 13.57 13.83
C ARG A 300 48.58 14.57 14.51
N PRO A 301 49.13 15.77 14.88
CA PRO A 301 48.32 16.79 15.56
C PRO A 301 47.35 17.44 14.59
N LEU A 302 46.07 17.51 15.00
CA LEU A 302 45.00 18.24 14.32
C LEU A 302 45.29 19.74 14.32
N THR A 303 45.68 20.27 13.17
CA THR A 303 45.65 21.72 12.91
C THR A 303 44.79 22.01 11.70
N ASN A 304 43.84 22.91 11.92
CA ASN A 304 42.85 23.55 11.01
C ASN A 304 41.48 22.86 10.88
N GLN A 305 40.65 23.22 11.84
CA GLN A 305 39.19 23.21 11.64
C GLN A 305 38.82 24.37 10.72
N MET A 306 38.37 24.07 9.50
CA MET A 306 37.56 24.99 8.69
C MET A 306 36.14 24.96 9.21
N THR A 307 35.60 26.12 9.55
CA THR A 307 34.21 26.31 9.99
C THR A 307 33.27 26.48 8.79
N ILE A 308 32.00 26.14 8.99
CA ILE A 308 30.92 26.20 7.97
C ILE A 308 30.72 27.61 7.36
N ASP A 309 31.28 28.66 7.99
CA ASP A 309 31.16 30.05 7.54
C ASP A 309 32.01 30.40 6.33
N ASP A 310 32.92 29.54 5.90
CA ASP A 310 33.78 29.78 4.73
C ASP A 310 33.12 29.45 3.38
N TYR A 311 31.86 29.01 3.36
CA TYR A 311 31.15 28.59 2.14
C TYR A 311 29.98 29.48 1.71
N ILE A 312 29.88 30.70 2.20
CA ILE A 312 28.85 31.67 1.74
C ILE A 312 29.46 32.61 0.71
N PRO A 313 29.03 32.58 -0.57
CA PRO A 313 29.46 33.58 -1.55
C PRO A 313 28.87 34.93 -1.17
N LYS A 314 29.72 35.93 -1.00
CA LYS A 314 29.30 37.34 -0.86
C LYS A 314 28.80 37.83 -2.22
N GLU A 315 27.49 37.91 -2.40
CA GLU A 315 26.90 38.66 -3.50
C GLU A 315 26.84 40.15 -3.15
N ASN A 316 27.35 40.92 -4.09
CA ASN A 316 27.43 42.36 -4.03
C ASN A 316 26.05 43.02 -4.05
N ILE A 317 25.80 43.86 -3.06
CA ILE A 317 24.72 44.86 -3.08
C ILE A 317 25.29 46.13 -3.77
N HIS A 318 24.70 46.46 -4.91
CA HIS A 318 24.59 47.83 -5.42
C HIS A 318 23.18 48.09 -5.92
#